data_7a8a6faf23958563fcbc7c3484b5616c
#
_entry.id   7a8a6faf23958563fcbc7c3484b5616c
#
_cell.length_a   1.000
_cell.length_b   1.000
_cell.length_c   1.000
_cell.angle_alpha   90.00
_cell.angle_beta   90.00
_cell.angle_gamma   90.00
#
_symmetry.space_group_name_H-M   'P 1'
#
loop_
_entity.id
_entity.type
_entity.pdbx_description
1 polymer ?
#
loop_
_entity_poly.entity_id
_entity_poly.type
_entity_poly.pdbx_seq_one_letter_code
_entity_poly.pdbx_strand_id
1 'polypeptide(L)'
;MTKPTRGQKASSKKGGDANGKPLPLRVLVLHGPNLNLLGTREPEVYGHTTLADIHQAMEARARSSGVQIESFQSNHEGELIDRVHSARSEGIEFILINPGGYTHTSVALRDALAGVAIPFIEVHLSNVHAREEFRRHSYFSDIAVGVICGLGAQGYLLALDAALTRIART
;
A
#
# COMPACT_ATOMS: atom_id res chain seq x y z
N MET A 1 -11.97 21.15 41.43
CA MET A 1 -12.19 21.04 39.98
C MET A 1 -10.95 21.51 39.24
N THR A 2 -10.04 20.61 38.93
CA THR A 2 -8.77 20.87 38.23
C THR A 2 -8.89 20.43 36.79
N LYS A 3 -8.69 21.33 35.81
CA LYS A 3 -8.68 21.06 34.38
C LYS A 3 -7.47 20.20 33.98
N PRO A 4 -7.62 19.20 33.08
CA PRO A 4 -6.46 18.47 32.58
C PRO A 4 -5.69 19.32 31.59
N THR A 5 -4.37 19.30 31.74
CA THR A 5 -3.35 19.95 30.93
C THR A 5 -3.27 19.34 29.53
N ARG A 6 -3.24 20.19 28.55
CA ARG A 6 -3.13 19.91 27.11
C ARG A 6 -1.80 19.20 26.82
N GLY A 7 -1.87 17.90 26.40
CA GLY A 7 -0.70 17.14 26.02
C GLY A 7 0.04 17.78 24.84
N GLN A 8 1.33 17.97 25.00
CA GLN A 8 2.25 18.43 23.95
C GLN A 8 2.30 17.38 22.82
N LYS A 9 1.99 17.80 21.60
CA LYS A 9 2.27 17.02 20.40
C LYS A 9 3.79 16.86 20.27
N ALA A 10 4.27 15.63 20.33
CA ALA A 10 5.66 15.32 20.01
C ALA A 10 5.87 15.59 18.50
N SER A 11 6.63 16.64 18.20
CA SER A 11 7.14 16.91 16.85
C SER A 11 8.20 15.87 16.55
N SER A 12 7.88 14.89 15.69
CA SER A 12 8.86 13.96 15.14
C SER A 12 9.79 14.74 14.21
N LYS A 13 11.05 14.94 14.60
CA LYS A 13 12.09 15.48 13.73
C LYS A 13 12.28 14.50 12.57
N LYS A 14 11.92 14.91 11.35
CA LYS A 14 12.27 14.17 10.12
C LYS A 14 13.80 14.11 10.03
N GLY A 15 14.36 12.90 9.98
CA GLY A 15 15.81 12.69 9.84
C GLY A 15 16.29 13.23 8.48
N GLY A 16 17.49 13.82 8.45
CA GLY A 16 18.18 14.18 7.20
C GLY A 16 19.28 13.17 6.89
N ASP A 17 19.75 13.14 5.63
CA ASP A 17 20.96 12.41 5.22
C ASP A 17 22.22 13.04 5.87
N ALA A 18 23.40 12.44 5.62
CA ALA A 18 24.69 12.92 6.13
C ALA A 18 25.00 14.38 5.72
N ASN A 19 24.31 14.92 4.71
CA ASN A 19 24.46 16.29 4.20
C ASN A 19 23.31 17.23 4.67
N GLY A 20 22.44 16.76 5.57
CA GLY A 20 21.31 17.54 6.08
C GLY A 20 20.12 17.69 5.11
N LYS A 21 20.13 16.96 3.99
CA LYS A 21 19.02 16.95 3.03
C LYS A 21 17.91 16.04 3.56
N PRO A 22 16.62 16.46 3.52
CA PRO A 22 15.52 15.59 3.91
C PRO A 22 15.57 14.26 3.16
N LEU A 23 15.39 13.16 3.89
CA LEU A 23 15.28 11.85 3.25
C LEU A 23 14.05 11.83 2.33
N PRO A 24 14.13 11.19 1.16
CA PRO A 24 12.98 11.08 0.28
C PRO A 24 11.85 10.33 1.00
N LEU A 25 10.64 10.77 0.76
CA LEU A 25 9.43 10.08 1.22
C LEU A 25 9.39 8.68 0.58
N ARG A 26 9.01 7.66 1.34
CA ARG A 26 9.04 6.27 0.89
C ARG A 26 7.64 5.65 0.94
N VAL A 27 7.24 5.06 -0.17
CA VAL A 27 5.98 4.32 -0.32
C VAL A 27 6.28 2.87 -0.64
N LEU A 28 5.72 1.95 0.13
CA LEU A 28 5.80 0.51 -0.11
C LEU A 28 4.58 0.04 -0.88
N VAL A 29 4.80 -0.72 -1.95
CA VAL A 29 3.74 -1.36 -2.72
C VAL A 29 3.82 -2.87 -2.50
N LEU A 30 2.79 -3.44 -1.88
CA LEU A 30 2.70 -4.86 -1.57
C LEU A 30 1.75 -5.57 -2.52
N HIS A 31 2.19 -6.70 -3.03
CA HIS A 31 1.43 -7.54 -3.93
C HIS A 31 1.30 -8.95 -3.37
N GLY A 32 0.08 -9.39 -3.16
CA GLY A 32 -0.27 -10.72 -2.70
C GLY A 32 -0.13 -11.81 -3.76
N PRO A 33 -0.66 -13.01 -3.46
CA PRO A 33 -0.48 -14.19 -4.29
C PRO A 33 -1.04 -14.03 -5.69
N ASN A 34 -0.36 -14.68 -6.64
CA ASN A 34 -0.68 -14.75 -8.06
C ASN A 34 -0.54 -13.44 -8.85
N LEU A 35 -0.17 -12.32 -8.21
CA LEU A 35 0.03 -11.05 -8.92
C LEU A 35 1.30 -11.07 -9.78
N ASN A 36 2.25 -11.94 -9.47
CA ASN A 36 3.40 -12.24 -10.33
C ASN A 36 3.02 -12.81 -11.71
N LEU A 37 1.77 -13.30 -11.87
CA LEU A 37 1.25 -13.88 -13.13
C LEU A 37 0.47 -12.87 -13.98
N LEU A 38 0.43 -11.59 -13.58
CA LEU A 38 -0.21 -10.54 -14.37
C LEU A 38 0.39 -10.45 -15.78
N GLY A 39 -0.47 -10.21 -16.76
CA GLY A 39 -0.11 -10.18 -18.18
C GLY A 39 -0.09 -11.54 -18.86
N THR A 40 -0.02 -12.64 -18.10
CA THR A 40 -0.03 -14.02 -18.64
C THR A 40 -1.25 -14.81 -18.22
N ARG A 41 -1.86 -14.47 -17.07
CA ARG A 41 -3.04 -15.13 -16.52
C ARG A 41 -4.30 -14.34 -16.85
N GLU A 42 -5.31 -15.02 -17.42
CA GLU A 42 -6.66 -14.48 -17.68
C GLU A 42 -6.61 -13.08 -18.33
N PRO A 43 -5.96 -12.90 -19.50
CA PRO A 43 -5.76 -11.58 -20.09
C PRO A 43 -7.09 -10.88 -20.46
N GLU A 44 -8.16 -11.63 -20.68
CA GLU A 44 -9.51 -11.12 -20.88
C GLU A 44 -10.10 -10.43 -19.61
N VAL A 45 -9.60 -10.76 -18.41
CA VAL A 45 -10.05 -10.19 -17.13
C VAL A 45 -9.10 -9.10 -16.65
N TYR A 46 -7.79 -9.32 -16.72
CA TYR A 46 -6.76 -8.47 -16.14
C TYR A 46 -5.95 -7.67 -17.16
N GLY A 47 -6.14 -7.93 -18.48
CA GLY A 47 -5.37 -7.32 -19.56
C GLY A 47 -3.97 -7.91 -19.70
N HIS A 48 -3.17 -7.34 -20.61
CA HIS A 48 -1.77 -7.75 -20.88
C HIS A 48 -0.74 -7.03 -20.01
N THR A 49 -1.16 -6.08 -19.20
CA THR A 49 -0.26 -5.31 -18.33
C THR A 49 0.36 -6.21 -17.27
N THR A 50 1.67 -6.28 -17.24
CA THR A 50 2.43 -7.05 -16.26
C THR A 50 2.60 -6.29 -14.94
N LEU A 51 3.01 -6.98 -13.89
CA LEU A 51 3.36 -6.34 -12.63
C LEU A 51 4.55 -5.39 -12.80
N ALA A 52 5.51 -5.73 -13.67
CA ALA A 52 6.65 -4.87 -13.99
C ALA A 52 6.23 -3.57 -14.68
N ASP A 53 5.25 -3.62 -15.59
CA ASP A 53 4.72 -2.42 -16.24
C ASP A 53 4.04 -1.48 -15.22
N ILE A 54 3.30 -2.06 -14.27
CA ILE A 54 2.67 -1.30 -13.17
C ILE A 54 3.76 -0.59 -12.34
N HIS A 55 4.82 -1.30 -11.96
CA HIS A 55 5.92 -0.72 -11.19
C HIS A 55 6.60 0.42 -11.94
N GLN A 56 6.94 0.21 -13.20
CA GLN A 56 7.58 1.22 -14.03
C GLN A 56 6.73 2.49 -14.13
N ALA A 57 5.42 2.35 -14.30
CA ALA A 57 4.50 3.47 -14.36
C ALA A 57 4.41 4.22 -13.01
N MET A 58 4.37 3.48 -11.90
CA MET A 58 4.36 4.06 -10.56
C MET A 58 5.68 4.77 -10.23
N GLU A 59 6.83 4.20 -10.55
CA GLU A 59 8.14 4.83 -10.36
C GLU A 59 8.27 6.12 -11.17
N ALA A 60 7.83 6.11 -12.43
CA ALA A 60 7.83 7.30 -13.26
C ALA A 60 6.97 8.42 -12.64
N ARG A 61 5.81 8.06 -12.10
CA ARG A 61 4.91 9.00 -11.42
C ARG A 61 5.48 9.55 -10.12
N ALA A 62 6.06 8.70 -9.29
CA ALA A 62 6.64 9.07 -7.99
C ALA A 62 7.89 9.96 -8.13
N ARG A 63 8.70 9.71 -9.17
CA ARG A 63 9.93 10.47 -9.44
C ARG A 63 9.68 11.97 -9.57
N SER A 64 8.58 12.36 -10.22
CA SER A 64 8.19 13.78 -10.35
C SER A 64 7.84 14.45 -9.02
N SER A 65 7.51 13.66 -8.00
CA SER A 65 7.12 14.11 -6.66
C SER A 65 8.23 13.94 -5.61
N GLY A 66 9.43 13.48 -6.01
CA GLY A 66 10.55 13.25 -5.08
C GLY A 66 10.31 12.10 -4.10
N VAL A 67 9.42 11.15 -4.45
CA VAL A 67 9.06 9.99 -3.63
C VAL A 67 9.75 8.75 -4.16
N GLN A 68 10.24 7.90 -3.27
CA GLN A 68 10.80 6.60 -3.59
C GLN A 68 9.73 5.52 -3.45
N ILE A 69 9.60 4.67 -4.48
CA ILE A 69 8.73 3.49 -4.46
C ILE A 69 9.57 2.26 -4.17
N GLU A 70 9.09 1.44 -3.25
CA GLU A 70 9.57 0.09 -3.04
C GLU A 70 8.44 -0.88 -3.35
N SER A 71 8.76 -1.97 -3.99
CA SER A 71 7.78 -2.96 -4.38
C SER A 71 8.19 -4.34 -3.90
N PHE A 72 7.22 -5.07 -3.36
CA PHE A 72 7.40 -6.43 -2.89
C PHE A 72 6.20 -7.30 -3.27
N GLN A 73 6.47 -8.46 -3.85
CA GLN A 73 5.44 -9.44 -4.19
C GLN A 73 5.78 -10.79 -3.54
N SER A 74 4.79 -11.43 -2.94
CA SER A 74 4.93 -12.81 -2.48
C SER A 74 3.62 -13.58 -2.58
N ASN A 75 3.75 -14.89 -2.79
CA ASN A 75 2.67 -15.85 -2.65
C ASN A 75 2.54 -16.39 -1.21
N HIS A 76 3.49 -16.05 -0.34
CA HIS A 76 3.55 -16.50 1.05
C HIS A 76 3.06 -15.42 2.01
N GLU A 77 2.08 -15.77 2.82
CA GLU A 77 1.50 -14.83 3.80
C GLU A 77 2.53 -14.31 4.80
N GLY A 78 3.37 -15.22 5.33
CA GLY A 78 4.41 -14.86 6.29
C GLY A 78 5.42 -13.85 5.75
N GLU A 79 5.83 -13.97 4.49
CA GLU A 79 6.74 -13.01 3.86
C GLU A 79 6.12 -11.62 3.70
N LEU A 80 4.82 -11.56 3.41
CA LEU A 80 4.10 -10.28 3.36
C LEU A 80 4.00 -9.64 4.75
N ILE A 81 3.77 -10.45 5.79
CA ILE A 81 3.74 -10.00 7.18
C ILE A 81 5.11 -9.45 7.60
N ASP A 82 6.18 -10.21 7.36
CA ASP A 82 7.55 -9.80 7.67
C ASP A 82 7.92 -8.50 6.94
N ARG A 83 7.51 -8.37 5.68
CA ARG A 83 7.72 -7.15 4.90
C ARG A 83 6.95 -5.95 5.47
N VAL A 84 5.73 -6.15 5.97
CA VAL A 84 4.97 -5.12 6.69
C VAL A 84 5.68 -4.71 7.97
N HIS A 85 6.17 -5.67 8.75
CA HIS A 85 6.86 -5.38 10.01
C HIS A 85 8.14 -4.57 9.79
N SER A 86 8.95 -4.93 8.77
CA SER A 86 10.19 -4.20 8.46
C SER A 86 9.93 -2.77 7.96
N ALA A 87 8.79 -2.52 7.33
CA ALA A 87 8.43 -1.21 6.78
C ALA A 87 8.52 -0.07 7.83
N ARG A 88 8.16 -0.37 9.10
CA ARG A 88 8.20 0.61 10.18
C ARG A 88 9.64 1.05 10.51
N SER A 89 10.57 0.13 10.60
CA SER A 89 11.98 0.44 10.90
C SER A 89 12.71 1.06 9.73
N GLU A 90 12.24 0.82 8.51
CA GLU A 90 12.80 1.34 7.27
C GLU A 90 12.30 2.75 6.91
N GLY A 91 11.37 3.31 7.69
CA GLY A 91 10.84 4.64 7.46
C GLY A 91 9.87 4.74 6.28
N ILE A 92 9.13 3.66 6.00
CA ILE A 92 8.01 3.70 5.06
C ILE A 92 6.91 4.58 5.65
N GLU A 93 6.43 5.54 4.88
CA GLU A 93 5.41 6.49 5.32
C GLU A 93 4.01 6.13 4.85
N PHE A 94 3.90 5.31 3.81
CA PHE A 94 2.61 4.88 3.26
C PHE A 94 2.72 3.50 2.60
N ILE A 95 1.65 2.71 2.66
CA ILE A 95 1.58 1.39 2.01
C ILE A 95 0.45 1.40 0.99
N LEU A 96 0.70 0.90 -0.21
CA LEU A 96 -0.32 0.49 -1.17
C LEU A 96 -0.32 -1.03 -1.20
N ILE A 97 -1.45 -1.65 -0.95
CA ILE A 97 -1.52 -3.11 -0.89
C ILE A 97 -2.61 -3.67 -1.79
N ASN A 98 -2.22 -4.59 -2.66
CA ASN A 98 -3.16 -5.50 -3.29
C ASN A 98 -2.97 -6.88 -2.65
N PRO A 99 -3.84 -7.26 -1.69
CA PRO A 99 -3.64 -8.50 -0.93
C PRO A 99 -3.92 -9.76 -1.76
N GLY A 100 -4.48 -9.63 -2.96
CA GLY A 100 -4.91 -10.77 -3.76
C GLY A 100 -5.96 -11.61 -3.03
N GLY A 101 -5.82 -12.92 -3.02
CA GLY A 101 -6.73 -13.82 -2.31
C GLY A 101 -6.74 -13.64 -0.79
N TYR A 102 -5.64 -13.14 -0.21
CA TYR A 102 -5.56 -12.87 1.23
C TYR A 102 -6.52 -11.78 1.71
N THR A 103 -7.07 -10.98 0.79
CA THR A 103 -8.15 -10.02 1.09
C THR A 103 -9.27 -10.65 1.91
N HIS A 104 -9.62 -11.89 1.60
CA HIS A 104 -10.80 -12.58 2.11
C HIS A 104 -10.48 -13.62 3.20
N THR A 105 -9.19 -13.83 3.53
CA THR A 105 -8.77 -14.94 4.39
C THR A 105 -7.75 -14.56 5.46
N SER A 106 -6.97 -13.48 5.27
CA SER A 106 -5.84 -13.19 6.16
C SER A 106 -6.18 -12.22 7.28
N VAL A 107 -6.50 -12.75 8.43
CA VAL A 107 -6.54 -11.98 9.69
C VAL A 107 -5.12 -11.59 10.13
N ALA A 108 -4.13 -12.46 9.93
CA ALA A 108 -2.76 -12.21 10.35
C ALA A 108 -2.12 -11.03 9.63
N LEU A 109 -2.31 -10.91 8.30
CA LEU A 109 -1.82 -9.75 7.54
C LEU A 109 -2.57 -8.46 7.90
N ARG A 110 -3.89 -8.54 8.21
CA ARG A 110 -4.65 -7.41 8.77
C ARG A 110 -4.02 -6.91 10.07
N ASP A 111 -3.72 -7.83 11.00
CA ASP A 111 -3.16 -7.47 12.30
C ASP A 111 -1.75 -6.89 12.16
N ALA A 112 -0.95 -7.36 11.21
CA ALA A 112 0.35 -6.79 10.89
C ALA A 112 0.23 -5.33 10.43
N LEU A 113 -0.68 -5.03 9.50
CA LEU A 113 -0.93 -3.66 9.01
C LEU A 113 -1.43 -2.74 10.14
N ALA A 114 -2.36 -3.22 10.97
CA ALA A 114 -2.83 -2.47 12.14
C ALA A 114 -1.70 -2.24 13.16
N GLY A 115 -0.85 -3.24 13.38
CA GLY A 115 0.25 -3.21 14.35
C GLY A 115 1.37 -2.22 14.01
N VAL A 116 1.72 -2.07 12.71
CA VAL A 116 2.72 -1.09 12.28
C VAL A 116 2.17 0.34 12.27
N ALA A 117 0.84 0.50 12.19
CA ALA A 117 0.13 1.78 12.16
C ALA A 117 0.60 2.73 11.03
N ILE A 118 1.10 2.18 9.91
CA ILE A 118 1.39 2.93 8.70
C ILE A 118 0.09 3.05 7.91
N PRO A 119 -0.31 4.26 7.46
CA PRO A 119 -1.52 4.41 6.66
C PRO A 119 -1.40 3.65 5.34
N PHE A 120 -2.49 3.01 4.90
CA PHE A 120 -2.47 2.26 3.66
C PHE A 120 -3.75 2.41 2.84
N ILE A 121 -3.64 2.18 1.53
CA ILE A 121 -4.76 2.05 0.60
C ILE A 121 -4.80 0.60 0.09
N GLU A 122 -5.98 0.01 0.13
CA GLU A 122 -6.28 -1.30 -0.46
C GLU A 122 -6.59 -1.12 -1.96
N VAL A 123 -5.93 -1.92 -2.81
CA VAL A 123 -6.06 -1.84 -4.27
C VAL A 123 -6.44 -3.20 -4.85
N HIS A 124 -7.40 -3.22 -5.75
CA HIS A 124 -7.79 -4.40 -6.53
C HIS A 124 -7.91 -4.04 -8.00
N LEU A 125 -7.30 -4.86 -8.88
CA LEU A 125 -7.39 -4.68 -10.32
C LEU A 125 -8.83 -4.90 -10.82
N SER A 126 -9.48 -5.97 -10.36
CA SER A 126 -10.86 -6.29 -10.70
C SER A 126 -11.86 -5.64 -9.76
N ASN A 127 -13.09 -5.47 -10.23
CA ASN A 127 -14.21 -5.09 -9.37
C ASN A 127 -14.63 -6.30 -8.52
N VAL A 128 -14.18 -6.33 -7.27
CA VAL A 128 -14.47 -7.44 -6.32
C VAL A 128 -15.97 -7.61 -6.05
N HIS A 129 -16.77 -6.55 -6.20
CA HIS A 129 -18.21 -6.59 -5.99
C HIS A 129 -18.98 -7.23 -7.15
N ALA A 130 -18.37 -7.32 -8.34
CA ALA A 130 -18.92 -7.98 -9.51
C ALA A 130 -18.47 -9.45 -9.65
N ARG A 131 -17.75 -9.98 -8.66
CA ARG A 131 -17.24 -11.34 -8.63
C ARG A 131 -18.05 -12.22 -7.67
N GLU A 132 -17.49 -13.38 -7.30
CA GLU A 132 -18.11 -14.35 -6.39
C GLU A 132 -18.41 -13.70 -5.03
N GLU A 133 -19.48 -14.12 -4.38
CA GLU A 133 -19.99 -13.51 -3.15
C GLU A 133 -18.92 -13.42 -2.04
N PHE A 134 -18.10 -14.47 -1.88
CA PHE A 134 -17.05 -14.49 -0.87
C PHE A 134 -15.97 -13.42 -1.09
N ARG A 135 -15.85 -12.84 -2.30
CA ARG A 135 -14.90 -11.77 -2.60
C ARG A 135 -15.39 -10.37 -2.22
N ARG A 136 -16.65 -10.24 -1.83
CA ARG A 136 -17.23 -8.94 -1.45
C ARG A 136 -16.78 -8.48 -0.06
N HIS A 137 -16.34 -9.42 0.79
CA HIS A 137 -15.83 -9.11 2.12
C HIS A 137 -14.32 -8.98 2.10
N SER A 138 -13.81 -7.88 2.62
CA SER A 138 -12.38 -7.65 2.86
C SER A 138 -12.11 -7.54 4.35
N TYR A 139 -11.04 -8.19 4.81
CA TYR A 139 -10.51 -8.00 6.16
C TYR A 139 -9.69 -6.72 6.32
N PHE A 140 -9.48 -5.94 5.26
CA PHE A 140 -8.62 -4.75 5.26
C PHE A 140 -9.36 -3.44 5.08
N SER A 141 -10.51 -3.46 4.40
CA SER A 141 -11.19 -2.24 3.94
C SER A 141 -11.61 -1.30 5.08
N ASP A 142 -11.97 -1.84 6.25
CA ASP A 142 -12.41 -1.06 7.41
C ASP A 142 -11.27 -0.36 8.16
N ILE A 143 -10.01 -0.83 7.99
CA ILE A 143 -8.81 -0.22 8.57
C ILE A 143 -7.96 0.54 7.55
N ALA A 144 -8.29 0.44 6.26
CA ALA A 144 -7.64 1.18 5.19
C ALA A 144 -8.03 2.66 5.20
N VAL A 145 -7.15 3.52 4.70
CA VAL A 145 -7.48 4.93 4.43
C VAL A 145 -8.51 5.07 3.32
N GLY A 146 -8.51 4.12 2.40
CA GLY A 146 -9.43 4.03 1.28
C GLY A 146 -9.22 2.75 0.49
N VAL A 147 -10.17 2.46 -0.40
CA VAL A 147 -10.17 1.26 -1.25
C VAL A 147 -10.37 1.68 -2.71
N ILE A 148 -9.57 1.12 -3.61
CA ILE A 148 -9.72 1.30 -5.05
C ILE A 148 -9.87 -0.09 -5.67
N CYS A 149 -10.95 -0.32 -6.41
CA CYS A 149 -11.19 -1.59 -7.09
C CYS A 149 -11.81 -1.40 -8.48
N GLY A 150 -11.54 -2.34 -9.39
CA GLY A 150 -12.18 -2.42 -10.69
C GLY A 150 -11.58 -1.55 -11.80
N LEU A 151 -10.49 -0.84 -11.54
CA LEU A 151 -9.89 0.10 -12.49
C LEU A 151 -8.59 -0.43 -13.13
N GLY A 152 -8.36 -1.76 -13.05
CA GLY A 152 -7.16 -2.38 -13.60
C GLY A 152 -5.88 -1.75 -13.05
N ALA A 153 -4.83 -1.70 -13.88
CA ALA A 153 -3.55 -1.09 -13.52
C ALA A 153 -3.64 0.39 -13.15
N GLN A 154 -4.61 1.13 -13.71
CA GLN A 154 -4.85 2.53 -13.39
C GLN A 154 -5.18 2.73 -11.90
N GLY A 155 -5.77 1.74 -11.24
CA GLY A 155 -6.06 1.79 -9.80
C GLY A 155 -4.82 2.02 -8.94
N TYR A 156 -3.68 1.46 -9.32
CA TYR A 156 -2.41 1.69 -8.62
C TYR A 156 -1.90 3.14 -8.74
N LEU A 157 -2.03 3.74 -9.92
CA LEU A 157 -1.63 5.13 -10.13
C LEU A 157 -2.53 6.09 -9.34
N LEU A 158 -3.84 5.84 -9.32
CA LEU A 158 -4.78 6.62 -8.52
C LEU A 158 -4.53 6.46 -7.01
N ALA A 159 -4.20 5.26 -6.54
CA ALA A 159 -3.82 5.01 -5.16
C ALA A 159 -2.53 5.76 -4.79
N LEU A 160 -1.54 5.77 -5.69
CA LEU A 160 -0.30 6.52 -5.50
C LEU A 160 -0.58 8.03 -5.42
N ASP A 161 -1.37 8.60 -6.33
CA ASP A 161 -1.73 10.02 -6.30
C ASP A 161 -2.44 10.41 -4.99
N ALA A 162 -3.33 9.55 -4.49
CA ALA A 162 -4.00 9.75 -3.21
C ALA A 162 -3.00 9.69 -2.03
N ALA A 163 -2.06 8.74 -2.04
CA ALA A 163 -1.01 8.62 -1.05
C ALA A 163 -0.09 9.85 -1.02
N LEU A 164 0.39 10.29 -2.20
CA LEU A 164 1.23 11.48 -2.36
C LEU A 164 0.55 12.74 -1.80
N THR A 165 -0.74 12.92 -2.13
CA THR A 165 -1.54 14.06 -1.62
C THR A 165 -1.66 14.03 -0.10
N ARG A 166 -1.78 12.84 0.50
CA ARG A 166 -1.92 12.69 1.96
C ARG A 166 -0.60 12.93 2.68
N ILE A 167 0.50 12.37 2.17
CA ILE A 167 1.85 12.55 2.74
C ILE A 167 2.26 14.03 2.71
N ALA A 168 1.94 14.76 1.63
CA ALA A 168 2.25 16.19 1.51
C ALA A 168 1.51 17.08 2.52
N ARG A 169 0.45 16.59 3.15
CA ARG A 169 -0.35 17.34 4.16
C ARG A 169 0.08 17.07 5.61
N THR A 170 0.98 16.13 5.82
CA THR A 170 1.50 15.75 7.14
C THR A 170 2.84 16.42 7.44
#